data_5c7b1d6a8358e40ac448d8961314ec03
#
_entry.id   5c7b1d6a8358e40ac448d8961314ec03
#
_cell.length_a   1.000
_cell.length_b   1.000
_cell.length_c   1.000
_cell.angle_alpha   90.00
_cell.angle_beta   90.00
_cell.angle_gamma   90.00
#
_symmetry.space_group_name_H-M   'P 1'
#
loop_
_entity.id
_entity.type
_entity.pdbx_description
1 polymer ?
#
loop_
_entity_poly.entity_id
_entity_poly.type
_entity_poly.pdbx_seq_one_letter_code
_entity_poly.pdbx_strand_id
1 'polypeptide(L)'
;LRERGVKTVMFDVSVTPASDIIAAAFRWSHLVFAAPTYNAGIFVTMENLLHDIVAHNLQNRTVALIENGSWAPTSGKHMRDLLGKLKNVTILDQQLTIRSAMAESQSAQLGALADALCATLPQPQVHASEPGTVDNQAMFALSYGLFVLSAREGERDNACIINTAAQVTDTPKRISITVNKQNLTHDMILKTGVFNLSVRSQDASFAQFQQYGFRSGRDTADKFDGAEPVRTANGLRYEPAGTNAVLSGKVIQTLDCGTHTLFLAEVTEARVLS
;
A
#
# COMPACT_ATOMS: atom_id res chain seq x y z
N LEU A 1 2.21 3.18 -24.25
CA LEU A 1 2.58 2.35 -23.10
C LEU A 1 1.54 1.26 -22.83
N ARG A 2 0.24 1.57 -22.78
CA ARG A 2 -0.81 0.56 -22.57
C ARG A 2 -0.81 -0.53 -23.65
N GLU A 3 -0.60 -0.17 -24.91
CA GLU A 3 -0.45 -1.11 -26.02
C GLU A 3 0.75 -2.04 -25.89
N ARG A 4 1.74 -1.64 -25.08
CA ARG A 4 2.92 -2.44 -24.71
C ARG A 4 2.72 -3.22 -23.41
N GLY A 5 1.47 -3.32 -22.90
CA GLY A 5 1.16 -4.04 -21.66
C GLY A 5 1.58 -3.34 -20.37
N VAL A 6 2.05 -2.07 -20.45
CA VAL A 6 2.48 -1.33 -19.26
C VAL A 6 1.28 -0.72 -18.54
N LYS A 7 1.15 -1.04 -17.25
CA LYS A 7 0.13 -0.41 -16.39
C LYS A 7 0.44 1.08 -16.22
N THR A 8 -0.49 1.94 -16.63
CA THR A 8 -0.32 3.39 -16.59
C THR A 8 -1.49 4.08 -15.92
N VAL A 9 -1.18 5.15 -15.18
CA VAL A 9 -2.16 6.13 -14.68
C VAL A 9 -1.80 7.48 -15.31
N MET A 10 -2.79 8.27 -15.68
CA MET A 10 -2.59 9.59 -16.25
C MET A 10 -3.36 10.63 -15.43
N PHE A 11 -2.72 11.74 -15.17
CA PHE A 11 -3.27 12.87 -14.44
C PHE A 11 -3.22 14.13 -15.29
N ASP A 12 -4.28 14.91 -15.24
CA ASP A 12 -4.29 16.29 -15.74
C ASP A 12 -3.96 17.22 -14.57
N VAL A 13 -2.80 17.87 -14.65
CA VAL A 13 -2.30 18.75 -13.57
C VAL A 13 -3.13 20.03 -13.39
N SER A 14 -4.03 20.36 -14.35
CA SER A 14 -4.88 21.53 -14.25
C SER A 14 -6.12 21.30 -13.38
N VAL A 15 -6.52 20.05 -13.15
CA VAL A 15 -7.75 19.66 -12.43
C VAL A 15 -7.52 18.65 -11.32
N THR A 16 -6.36 17.98 -11.28
CA THR A 16 -6.04 17.00 -10.24
C THR A 16 -5.27 17.66 -9.10
N PRO A 17 -5.65 17.45 -7.83
CA PRO A 17 -4.88 17.94 -6.69
C PRO A 17 -3.42 17.49 -6.74
N ALA A 18 -2.49 18.41 -6.47
CA ALA A 18 -1.06 18.10 -6.50
C ALA A 18 -0.68 16.96 -5.53
N SER A 19 -1.35 16.86 -4.38
CA SER A 19 -1.15 15.78 -3.40
C SER A 19 -1.36 14.39 -3.99
N ASP A 20 -2.37 14.22 -4.84
CA ASP A 20 -2.69 12.93 -5.45
C ASP A 20 -1.65 12.53 -6.51
N ILE A 21 -1.18 13.53 -7.27
CA ILE A 21 -0.12 13.32 -8.27
C ILE A 21 1.21 13.01 -7.57
N ILE A 22 1.55 13.71 -6.48
CA ILE A 22 2.73 13.44 -5.68
C ILE A 22 2.67 12.04 -5.08
N ALA A 23 1.55 11.63 -4.48
CA ALA A 23 1.36 10.29 -3.95
C ALA A 23 1.57 9.22 -5.03
N ALA A 24 1.06 9.45 -6.24
CA ALA A 24 1.28 8.57 -7.40
C ALA A 24 2.76 8.56 -7.83
N ALA A 25 3.45 9.71 -7.85
CA ALA A 25 4.88 9.79 -8.19
C ALA A 25 5.75 9.00 -7.18
N PHE A 26 5.37 8.96 -5.91
CA PHE A 26 6.03 8.12 -4.91
C PHE A 26 5.70 6.62 -5.05
N ARG A 27 4.57 6.28 -5.64
CA ARG A 27 4.14 4.90 -5.85
C ARG A 27 4.78 4.23 -7.08
N TRP A 28 4.97 4.99 -8.18
CA TRP A 28 5.40 4.44 -9.46
C TRP A 28 6.88 4.71 -9.74
N SER A 29 7.56 3.74 -10.33
CA SER A 29 9.00 3.82 -10.63
C SER A 29 9.33 4.68 -11.85
N HIS A 30 8.38 4.81 -12.79
CA HIS A 30 8.56 5.52 -14.06
C HIS A 30 7.55 6.64 -14.18
N LEU A 31 8.00 7.80 -14.58
CA LEU A 31 7.19 9.00 -14.69
C LEU A 31 7.34 9.62 -16.08
N VAL A 32 6.26 10.14 -16.62
CA VAL A 32 6.28 10.92 -17.87
C VAL A 32 5.70 12.29 -17.55
N PHE A 33 6.49 13.34 -17.72
CA PHE A 33 6.03 14.72 -17.60
C PHE A 33 5.85 15.32 -18.99
N ALA A 34 4.67 15.88 -19.21
CA ALA A 34 4.29 16.54 -20.46
C ALA A 34 3.79 17.94 -20.15
N ALA A 35 4.47 18.97 -20.66
CA ALA A 35 4.09 20.36 -20.42
C ALA A 35 4.35 21.26 -21.62
N PRO A 36 3.45 22.25 -21.87
CA PRO A 36 3.75 23.30 -22.83
C PRO A 36 4.72 24.31 -22.27
N THR A 37 5.43 24.98 -23.20
CA THR A 37 6.22 26.16 -22.90
C THR A 37 5.31 27.35 -22.69
N TYR A 38 5.51 28.05 -21.59
CA TYR A 38 4.79 29.28 -21.26
C TYR A 38 5.80 30.33 -20.77
N ASN A 39 5.79 31.52 -21.36
CA ASN A 39 6.73 32.61 -21.03
C ASN A 39 8.21 32.16 -21.00
N ALA A 40 8.63 31.38 -22.00
CA ALA A 40 9.96 30.76 -22.08
C ALA A 40 10.29 29.81 -20.92
N GLY A 41 9.34 29.44 -20.07
CA GLY A 41 9.45 28.49 -18.96
C GLY A 41 8.50 27.30 -19.10
N ILE A 42 8.21 26.67 -17.98
CA ILE A 42 7.23 25.57 -17.89
C ILE A 42 5.85 26.18 -17.63
N PHE A 43 4.77 25.54 -18.10
CA PHE A 43 3.43 25.95 -17.71
C PHE A 43 3.25 25.88 -16.18
N VAL A 44 2.65 26.94 -15.61
CA VAL A 44 2.69 27.24 -14.16
C VAL A 44 2.27 26.09 -13.27
N THR A 45 1.19 25.37 -13.59
CA THR A 45 0.72 24.25 -12.74
C THR A 45 1.72 23.07 -12.73
N MET A 46 2.37 22.81 -13.87
CA MET A 46 3.41 21.79 -13.95
C MET A 46 4.68 22.25 -13.22
N GLU A 47 5.06 23.51 -13.35
CA GLU A 47 6.24 24.06 -12.67
C GLU A 47 6.08 23.95 -11.15
N ASN A 48 4.93 24.36 -10.60
CA ASN A 48 4.61 24.22 -9.19
C ASN A 48 4.68 22.76 -8.73
N LEU A 49 4.07 21.84 -9.48
CA LEU A 49 4.12 20.41 -9.16
C LEU A 49 5.56 19.88 -9.12
N LEU A 50 6.41 20.28 -10.08
CA LEU A 50 7.80 19.84 -10.10
C LEU A 50 8.62 20.42 -8.94
N HIS A 51 8.35 21.66 -8.52
CA HIS A 51 8.94 22.24 -7.32
C HIS A 51 8.54 21.48 -6.06
N ASP A 52 7.27 21.08 -5.93
CA ASP A 52 6.79 20.28 -4.83
C ASP A 52 7.44 18.88 -4.82
N ILE A 53 7.57 18.23 -5.97
CA ILE A 53 8.26 16.93 -6.12
C ILE A 53 9.71 17.04 -5.69
N VAL A 54 10.41 18.13 -6.05
CA VAL A 54 11.78 18.38 -5.63
C VAL A 54 11.85 18.64 -4.12
N ALA A 55 10.94 19.44 -3.57
CA ALA A 55 10.88 19.73 -2.14
C ALA A 55 10.63 18.48 -1.29
N HIS A 56 9.83 17.52 -1.81
CA HIS A 56 9.59 16.23 -1.17
C HIS A 56 10.71 15.20 -1.39
N ASN A 57 11.80 15.58 -2.09
CA ASN A 57 12.99 14.76 -2.30
C ASN A 57 12.66 13.38 -2.91
N LEU A 58 11.86 13.35 -3.98
CA LEU A 58 11.57 12.14 -4.74
C LEU A 58 12.86 11.53 -5.28
N GLN A 59 13.04 10.22 -5.17
CA GLN A 59 14.28 9.53 -5.53
C GLN A 59 13.99 8.24 -6.31
N ASN A 60 15.04 7.72 -6.97
CA ASN A 60 15.03 6.40 -7.62
C ASN A 60 13.92 6.28 -8.67
N ARG A 61 13.86 7.25 -9.60
CA ARG A 61 12.85 7.27 -10.67
C ARG A 61 13.49 7.34 -12.04
N THR A 62 12.86 6.73 -13.03
CA THR A 62 13.14 6.95 -14.45
C THR A 62 12.08 7.90 -15.02
N VAL A 63 12.53 8.91 -15.73
CA VAL A 63 11.68 9.99 -16.22
C VAL A 63 11.82 10.15 -17.73
N ALA A 64 10.69 10.26 -18.43
CA ALA A 64 10.59 10.70 -19.81
C ALA A 64 9.94 12.08 -19.89
N LEU A 65 10.35 12.90 -20.85
CA LEU A 65 9.88 14.26 -21.02
C LEU A 65 9.22 14.45 -22.38
N ILE A 66 8.07 15.15 -22.36
CA ILE A 66 7.38 15.63 -23.56
C ILE A 66 7.17 17.13 -23.40
N GLU A 67 7.61 17.89 -24.38
CA GLU A 67 7.40 19.34 -24.39
C GLU A 67 6.54 19.78 -25.58
N ASN A 68 5.85 20.88 -25.42
CA ASN A 68 5.13 21.54 -26.50
C ASN A 68 5.46 23.03 -26.51
N GLY A 69 5.63 23.59 -27.71
CA GLY A 69 5.85 25.02 -27.86
C GLY A 69 5.87 25.40 -29.34
N SER A 70 5.07 26.43 -29.73
CA SER A 70 4.90 26.82 -31.12
C SER A 70 6.18 27.41 -31.74
N TRP A 71 6.89 28.27 -31.01
CA TRP A 71 8.04 29.05 -31.53
C TRP A 71 9.36 28.52 -31.03
N ALA A 72 9.56 28.55 -29.72
CA ALA A 72 10.80 28.12 -29.07
C ALA A 72 10.42 27.24 -27.86
N PRO A 73 10.24 25.92 -28.06
CA PRO A 73 9.97 25.00 -26.95
C PRO A 73 11.17 24.97 -26.01
N THR A 74 10.95 25.28 -24.73
CA THR A 74 11.95 25.34 -23.67
C THR A 74 11.55 24.59 -22.41
N SER A 75 10.27 24.21 -22.29
CA SER A 75 9.76 23.54 -21.09
C SER A 75 10.49 22.23 -20.77
N GLY A 76 10.88 21.46 -21.78
CA GLY A 76 11.65 20.22 -21.61
C GLY A 76 13.00 20.45 -20.94
N LYS A 77 13.72 21.50 -21.36
CA LYS A 77 14.99 21.87 -20.71
C LYS A 77 14.77 22.24 -19.25
N HIS A 78 13.80 23.08 -18.96
CA HIS A 78 13.51 23.52 -17.57
C HIS A 78 13.04 22.37 -16.70
N MET A 79 12.20 21.45 -17.21
CA MET A 79 11.82 20.23 -16.51
C MET A 79 13.06 19.37 -16.19
N ARG A 80 13.95 19.20 -17.15
CA ARG A 80 15.22 18.45 -16.97
C ARG A 80 16.10 19.09 -15.90
N ASP A 81 16.24 20.41 -15.90
CA ASP A 81 17.04 21.16 -14.94
C ASP A 81 16.49 21.05 -13.51
N LEU A 82 15.15 21.04 -13.35
CA LEU A 82 14.52 20.85 -12.05
C LEU A 82 14.69 19.42 -11.54
N LEU A 83 14.34 18.43 -12.35
CA LEU A 83 14.35 17.01 -11.98
C LEU A 83 15.76 16.46 -11.83
N GLY A 84 16.74 17.05 -12.52
CA GLY A 84 18.17 16.70 -12.39
C GLY A 84 18.76 17.02 -11.01
N LYS A 85 18.06 17.78 -10.17
CA LYS A 85 18.44 18.04 -8.78
C LYS A 85 18.13 16.87 -7.85
N LEU A 86 17.31 15.93 -8.30
CA LEU A 86 16.85 14.79 -7.51
C LEU A 86 17.89 13.68 -7.48
N LYS A 87 17.98 12.97 -6.36
CA LYS A 87 18.93 11.88 -6.18
C LYS A 87 18.47 10.61 -6.91
N ASN A 88 19.37 9.97 -7.65
CA ASN A 88 19.12 8.71 -8.35
C ASN A 88 17.90 8.79 -9.29
N VAL A 89 17.72 9.92 -9.97
CA VAL A 89 16.74 10.07 -11.03
C VAL A 89 17.45 9.97 -12.38
N THR A 90 17.00 9.04 -13.21
CA THR A 90 17.45 8.87 -14.58
C THR A 90 16.45 9.55 -15.50
N ILE A 91 16.86 10.62 -16.18
CA ILE A 91 16.03 11.27 -17.19
C ILE A 91 16.49 10.74 -18.55
N LEU A 92 15.56 10.14 -19.31
CA LEU A 92 15.88 9.61 -20.64
C LEU A 92 16.43 10.71 -21.56
N ASP A 93 17.40 10.35 -22.38
CA ASP A 93 17.97 11.27 -23.37
C ASP A 93 16.96 11.60 -24.46
N GLN A 94 16.13 10.62 -24.84
CA GLN A 94 15.02 10.81 -25.76
C GLN A 94 13.97 11.72 -25.13
N GLN A 95 13.63 12.77 -25.87
CA GLN A 95 12.56 13.71 -25.52
C GLN A 95 11.70 13.92 -26.76
N LEU A 96 10.37 14.01 -26.57
CA LEU A 96 9.46 14.38 -27.65
C LEU A 96 9.17 15.87 -27.59
N THR A 97 9.51 16.58 -28.66
CA THR A 97 9.18 18.01 -28.82
C THR A 97 8.04 18.16 -29.84
N ILE A 98 6.88 18.64 -29.37
CA ILE A 98 5.71 18.91 -30.20
C ILE A 98 5.63 20.41 -30.47
N ARG A 99 5.32 20.78 -31.70
CA ARG A 99 5.09 22.19 -32.08
C ARG A 99 3.61 22.39 -32.40
N SER A 100 2.87 22.95 -31.45
CA SER A 100 1.42 23.15 -31.45
C SER A 100 0.65 21.83 -31.45
N ALA A 101 0.44 21.18 -32.58
CA ALA A 101 -0.18 19.88 -32.72
C ALA A 101 0.85 18.81 -33.07
N MET A 102 0.64 17.58 -32.58
CA MET A 102 1.48 16.45 -32.95
C MET A 102 1.27 16.11 -34.43
N ALA A 103 2.34 16.15 -35.22
CA ALA A 103 2.32 15.74 -36.61
C ALA A 103 2.34 14.20 -36.73
N GLU A 104 1.77 13.67 -37.82
CA GLU A 104 1.79 12.21 -38.04
C GLU A 104 3.19 11.63 -38.10
N SER A 105 4.15 12.38 -38.67
CA SER A 105 5.57 12.02 -38.68
C SER A 105 6.22 11.87 -37.30
N GLN A 106 5.60 12.41 -36.25
CA GLN A 106 6.09 12.30 -34.87
C GLN A 106 5.57 11.04 -34.15
N SER A 107 4.64 10.30 -34.74
CA SER A 107 4.14 9.04 -34.17
C SER A 107 5.27 8.02 -33.95
N ALA A 108 6.23 7.96 -34.85
CA ALA A 108 7.41 7.11 -34.70
C ALA A 108 8.31 7.57 -33.53
N GLN A 109 8.45 8.89 -33.33
CA GLN A 109 9.22 9.44 -32.20
C GLN A 109 8.55 9.16 -30.85
N LEU A 110 7.22 9.26 -30.80
CA LEU A 110 6.43 8.88 -29.62
C LEU A 110 6.58 7.38 -29.33
N GLY A 111 6.53 6.55 -30.38
CA GLY A 111 6.79 5.11 -30.28
C GLY A 111 8.19 4.81 -29.70
N ALA A 112 9.22 5.45 -30.27
CA ALA A 112 10.60 5.29 -29.79
C ALA A 112 10.79 5.74 -28.33
N LEU A 113 10.16 6.84 -27.91
CA LEU A 113 10.18 7.28 -26.51
C LEU A 113 9.51 6.25 -25.59
N ALA A 114 8.39 5.68 -26.01
CA ALA A 114 7.71 4.64 -25.28
C ALA A 114 8.55 3.35 -25.19
N ASP A 115 9.24 2.96 -26.26
CA ASP A 115 10.13 1.80 -26.28
C ASP A 115 11.34 2.01 -25.39
N ALA A 116 11.95 3.19 -25.43
CA ALA A 116 13.07 3.55 -24.55
C ALA A 116 12.66 3.49 -23.06
N LEU A 117 11.46 3.97 -22.73
CA LEU A 117 10.93 3.89 -21.36
C LEU A 117 10.66 2.42 -20.96
N CYS A 118 10.07 1.63 -21.86
CA CYS A 118 9.81 0.21 -21.60
C CYS A 118 11.09 -0.60 -21.39
N ALA A 119 12.17 -0.26 -22.11
CA ALA A 119 13.46 -0.92 -21.96
C ALA A 119 14.09 -0.74 -20.57
N THR A 120 13.70 0.32 -19.86
CA THR A 120 14.18 0.61 -18.49
C THR A 120 13.27 0.04 -17.41
N LEU A 121 12.08 -0.48 -17.78
CA LEU A 121 11.21 -1.14 -16.82
C LEU A 121 11.91 -2.37 -16.24
N PRO A 122 11.79 -2.61 -14.93
CA PRO A 122 12.22 -3.87 -14.35
C PRO A 122 11.56 -4.99 -15.16
N GLN A 123 12.38 -5.76 -15.85
CA GLN A 123 11.86 -7.00 -16.42
C GLN A 123 11.30 -7.82 -15.26
N PRO A 124 10.13 -8.49 -15.40
CA PRO A 124 9.74 -9.47 -14.43
C PRO A 124 10.94 -10.41 -14.31
N GLN A 125 11.70 -10.27 -13.25
CA GLN A 125 12.66 -11.30 -12.92
C GLN A 125 11.80 -12.49 -12.58
N VAL A 126 11.59 -13.37 -13.56
CA VAL A 126 11.31 -14.76 -13.27
C VAL A 126 12.57 -15.19 -12.54
N HIS A 127 12.57 -15.07 -11.21
CA HIS A 127 13.54 -15.76 -10.40
C HIS A 127 13.30 -17.24 -10.74
N ALA A 128 14.10 -17.75 -11.65
CA ALA A 128 14.20 -19.18 -11.83
C ALA A 128 14.87 -19.72 -10.57
N SER A 129 14.06 -19.83 -9.52
CA SER A 129 14.45 -20.58 -8.34
C SER A 129 14.66 -22.01 -8.83
N GLU A 130 15.80 -22.59 -8.51
CA GLU A 130 16.05 -23.98 -8.83
C GLU A 130 14.90 -24.85 -8.28
N PRO A 131 14.44 -25.87 -9.00
CA PRO A 131 13.40 -26.77 -8.51
C PRO A 131 13.73 -27.27 -7.11
N GLY A 132 12.77 -27.11 -6.17
CA GLY A 132 12.95 -27.52 -4.77
C GLY A 132 13.47 -26.43 -3.82
N THR A 133 13.76 -25.21 -4.30
CA THR A 133 14.09 -24.07 -3.43
C THR A 133 12.83 -23.27 -3.06
N VAL A 134 12.82 -22.71 -1.85
CA VAL A 134 11.73 -21.83 -1.38
C VAL A 134 12.13 -20.39 -1.58
N ASP A 135 11.50 -19.71 -2.53
CA ASP A 135 11.62 -18.27 -2.68
C ASP A 135 10.68 -17.60 -1.66
N ASN A 136 11.27 -16.94 -0.67
CA ASN A 136 10.51 -16.23 0.36
C ASN A 136 9.61 -15.12 -0.21
N GLN A 137 9.94 -14.55 -1.37
CA GLN A 137 9.11 -13.52 -2.01
C GLN A 137 7.78 -14.11 -2.53
N ALA A 138 7.73 -15.38 -2.87
CA ALA A 138 6.51 -16.05 -3.29
C ALA A 138 5.43 -16.01 -2.20
N MET A 139 5.82 -15.99 -0.92
CA MET A 139 4.89 -15.90 0.20
C MET A 139 4.15 -14.54 0.25
N PHE A 140 4.74 -13.47 -0.29
CA PHE A 140 4.08 -12.17 -0.38
C PHE A 140 3.00 -12.09 -1.46
N ALA A 141 2.92 -13.09 -2.34
CA ALA A 141 1.84 -13.20 -3.32
C ALA A 141 0.53 -13.75 -2.72
N LEU A 142 0.57 -14.29 -1.50
CA LEU A 142 -0.63 -14.72 -0.78
C LEU A 142 -1.48 -13.49 -0.42
N SER A 143 -2.80 -13.60 -0.65
CA SER A 143 -3.74 -12.56 -0.22
C SER A 143 -4.00 -12.67 1.28
N TYR A 144 -3.82 -11.57 1.96
CA TYR A 144 -4.08 -11.44 3.39
C TYR A 144 -5.12 -10.37 3.67
N GLY A 145 -5.97 -10.61 4.68
CA GLY A 145 -6.72 -9.54 5.32
C GLY A 145 -5.85 -8.76 6.32
N LEU A 146 -6.45 -7.79 6.99
CA LEU A 146 -5.84 -7.08 8.10
C LEU A 146 -6.85 -6.96 9.24
N PHE A 147 -6.44 -7.38 10.43
CA PHE A 147 -7.34 -7.56 11.56
C PHE A 147 -6.71 -7.06 12.85
N VAL A 148 -7.55 -6.49 13.73
CA VAL A 148 -7.20 -6.34 15.14
C VAL A 148 -7.79 -7.53 15.90
N LEU A 149 -6.92 -8.33 16.48
CA LEU A 149 -7.25 -9.47 17.32
C LEU A 149 -7.18 -9.05 18.79
N SER A 150 -8.25 -9.22 19.53
CA SER A 150 -8.31 -8.88 20.96
C SER A 150 -8.65 -10.07 21.84
N ALA A 151 -8.12 -10.05 23.03
CA ALA A 151 -8.33 -11.03 24.08
C ALA A 151 -8.29 -10.35 25.45
N ARG A 152 -8.73 -11.07 26.50
CA ARG A 152 -8.72 -10.59 27.87
C ARG A 152 -8.35 -11.72 28.82
N GLU A 153 -7.53 -11.39 29.80
CA GLU A 153 -7.24 -12.28 30.93
C GLU A 153 -7.44 -11.51 32.25
N GLY A 154 -8.34 -11.98 33.10
CA GLY A 154 -8.77 -11.24 34.29
C GLY A 154 -9.36 -9.88 33.90
N GLU A 155 -8.80 -8.81 34.46
CA GLU A 155 -9.20 -7.43 34.16
C GLU A 155 -8.40 -6.80 33.01
N ARG A 156 -7.40 -7.51 32.46
CA ARG A 156 -6.51 -6.97 31.43
C ARG A 156 -7.01 -7.28 30.04
N ASP A 157 -7.42 -6.25 29.31
CA ASP A 157 -7.68 -6.32 27.87
C ASP A 157 -6.35 -6.16 27.10
N ASN A 158 -6.20 -6.88 25.99
CA ASN A 158 -5.07 -6.72 25.08
C ASN A 158 -5.51 -6.91 23.62
N ALA A 159 -4.73 -6.33 22.70
CA ALA A 159 -4.95 -6.51 21.28
C ALA A 159 -3.65 -6.48 20.49
N CYS A 160 -3.66 -7.13 19.32
CA CYS A 160 -2.56 -7.07 18.35
C CYS A 160 -3.10 -7.10 16.92
N ILE A 161 -2.26 -6.74 15.96
CA ILE A 161 -2.57 -6.90 14.54
C ILE A 161 -2.16 -8.31 14.09
N ILE A 162 -3.03 -8.94 13.32
CA ILE A 162 -2.73 -10.13 12.54
C ILE A 162 -3.21 -9.96 11.09
N ASN A 163 -2.63 -10.73 10.19
CA ASN A 163 -3.04 -10.82 8.77
C ASN A 163 -3.54 -12.23 8.38
N THR A 164 -3.51 -13.16 9.31
CA THR A 164 -3.73 -14.58 9.10
C THR A 164 -5.05 -15.04 9.72
N ALA A 165 -6.16 -14.58 9.17
CA ALA A 165 -7.48 -15.08 9.52
C ALA A 165 -8.24 -15.49 8.24
N ALA A 166 -8.95 -16.63 8.32
CA ALA A 166 -9.74 -17.14 7.21
C ALA A 166 -10.97 -17.91 7.69
N GLN A 167 -12.06 -17.84 6.92
CA GLN A 167 -13.19 -18.73 7.10
C GLN A 167 -12.80 -20.16 6.70
N VAL A 168 -13.12 -21.13 7.52
CA VAL A 168 -12.80 -22.55 7.29
C VAL A 168 -14.03 -23.33 6.86
N THR A 169 -15.16 -23.14 7.55
CA THR A 169 -16.43 -23.82 7.25
C THR A 169 -17.59 -22.84 7.33
N ASP A 170 -18.67 -23.12 6.60
CA ASP A 170 -19.90 -22.35 6.63
C ASP A 170 -20.91 -22.90 7.65
N THR A 171 -21.03 -24.21 7.75
CA THR A 171 -21.94 -24.89 8.66
C THR A 171 -21.22 -26.05 9.37
N PRO A 172 -20.94 -25.92 10.67
CA PRO A 172 -21.02 -24.73 11.49
C PRO A 172 -20.03 -23.64 11.06
N LYS A 173 -20.32 -22.36 11.38
CA LYS A 173 -19.41 -21.25 11.03
C LYS A 173 -18.12 -21.33 11.86
N ARG A 174 -17.01 -21.56 11.18
CA ARG A 174 -15.69 -21.65 11.80
C ARG A 174 -14.68 -20.78 11.06
N ILE A 175 -13.79 -20.20 11.85
CA ILE A 175 -12.65 -19.42 11.35
C ILE A 175 -11.35 -19.99 11.93
N SER A 176 -10.27 -19.83 11.18
CA SER A 176 -8.92 -20.02 11.70
C SER A 176 -8.24 -18.67 11.88
N ILE A 177 -7.44 -18.55 12.92
CA ILE A 177 -6.46 -17.47 13.11
C ILE A 177 -5.10 -18.08 13.41
N THR A 178 -4.03 -17.45 12.92
CA THR A 178 -2.68 -17.87 13.25
C THR A 178 -1.96 -16.75 13.97
N VAL A 179 -1.47 -17.00 15.18
CA VAL A 179 -0.95 -15.97 16.08
C VAL A 179 0.49 -16.30 16.47
N ASN A 180 1.39 -15.31 16.35
CA ASN A 180 2.77 -15.44 16.78
C ASN A 180 2.82 -15.66 18.30
N LYS A 181 3.60 -16.66 18.75
CA LYS A 181 3.77 -17.03 20.15
C LYS A 181 4.43 -15.93 21.00
N GLN A 182 5.09 -14.95 20.37
CA GLN A 182 5.64 -13.79 21.07
C GLN A 182 4.59 -12.76 21.50
N ASN A 183 3.39 -12.80 20.91
CA ASN A 183 2.32 -11.86 21.24
C ASN A 183 1.67 -12.23 22.58
N LEU A 184 1.44 -11.24 23.45
CA LEU A 184 0.68 -11.45 24.69
C LEU A 184 -0.74 -11.94 24.40
N THR A 185 -1.37 -11.44 23.30
CA THR A 185 -2.68 -11.90 22.87
C THR A 185 -2.73 -13.41 22.61
N HIS A 186 -1.63 -14.00 22.10
CA HIS A 186 -1.52 -15.44 21.91
C HIS A 186 -1.70 -16.19 23.22
N ASP A 187 -0.96 -15.79 24.28
CA ASP A 187 -0.99 -16.45 25.58
C ASP A 187 -2.37 -16.33 26.24
N MET A 188 -2.98 -15.14 26.10
CA MET A 188 -4.33 -14.90 26.61
C MET A 188 -5.36 -15.81 25.93
N ILE A 189 -5.32 -15.94 24.60
CA ILE A 189 -6.24 -16.80 23.84
C ILE A 189 -6.00 -18.27 24.20
N LEU A 190 -4.75 -18.70 24.31
CA LEU A 190 -4.42 -20.06 24.68
C LEU A 190 -5.00 -20.44 26.06
N LYS A 191 -5.02 -19.47 26.99
CA LYS A 191 -5.50 -19.64 28.35
C LYS A 191 -7.01 -19.53 28.51
N THR A 192 -7.64 -18.60 27.77
CA THR A 192 -9.08 -18.29 27.94
C THR A 192 -9.98 -18.96 26.91
N GLY A 193 -9.42 -19.35 25.76
CA GLY A 193 -10.15 -20.01 24.67
C GLY A 193 -11.08 -19.09 23.88
N VAL A 194 -11.01 -17.75 24.07
CA VAL A 194 -11.90 -16.80 23.38
C VAL A 194 -11.13 -15.60 22.85
N PHE A 195 -11.63 -15.03 21.74
CA PHE A 195 -11.09 -13.83 21.14
C PHE A 195 -12.16 -13.05 20.36
N ASN A 196 -11.85 -11.78 20.06
CA ASN A 196 -12.56 -11.01 19.05
C ASN A 196 -11.62 -10.66 17.90
N LEU A 197 -12.17 -10.65 16.69
CA LEU A 197 -11.49 -10.31 15.45
C LEU A 197 -12.20 -9.14 14.80
N SER A 198 -11.57 -7.97 14.74
CA SER A 198 -12.06 -6.77 14.04
C SER A 198 -11.48 -6.73 12.63
N VAL A 199 -12.34 -6.85 11.61
CA VAL A 199 -11.96 -6.77 10.20
C VAL A 199 -11.74 -5.31 9.82
N ARG A 200 -10.52 -4.94 9.45
CA ARG A 200 -10.17 -3.53 9.21
C ARG A 200 -10.72 -3.01 7.88
N SER A 201 -11.25 -1.79 7.91
CA SER A 201 -11.66 -1.07 6.72
C SER A 201 -10.48 -0.34 6.06
N GLN A 202 -10.69 0.18 4.85
CA GLN A 202 -9.72 1.04 4.18
C GLN A 202 -9.54 2.39 4.88
N ASP A 203 -10.52 2.82 5.69
CA ASP A 203 -10.49 4.07 6.46
C ASP A 203 -9.77 3.94 7.80
N ALA A 204 -9.22 2.76 8.11
CA ALA A 204 -8.45 2.55 9.32
C ALA A 204 -7.21 3.46 9.35
N SER A 205 -7.07 4.27 10.40
CA SER A 205 -5.96 5.22 10.52
C SER A 205 -4.63 4.53 10.77
N PHE A 206 -3.53 5.14 10.29
CA PHE A 206 -2.19 4.63 10.56
C PHE A 206 -1.85 4.60 12.07
N ALA A 207 -2.44 5.51 12.85
CA ALA A 207 -2.28 5.54 14.30
C ALA A 207 -2.76 4.23 14.96
N GLN A 208 -3.82 3.61 14.45
CA GLN A 208 -4.30 2.33 14.96
C GLN A 208 -3.33 1.18 14.65
N PHE A 209 -2.65 1.23 13.49
CA PHE A 209 -1.60 0.25 13.18
C PHE A 209 -0.39 0.40 14.09
N GLN A 210 -0.01 1.63 14.43
CA GLN A 210 1.05 1.88 15.43
C GLN A 210 0.63 1.38 16.81
N GLN A 211 -0.59 1.66 17.24
CA GLN A 211 -1.13 1.30 18.55
C GLN A 211 -1.18 -0.22 18.74
N TYR A 212 -1.78 -0.95 17.81
CA TYR A 212 -2.00 -2.39 17.94
C TYR A 212 -0.87 -3.25 17.36
N GLY A 213 -0.10 -2.73 16.39
CA GLY A 213 0.94 -3.48 15.68
C GLY A 213 2.35 -3.25 16.18
N PHE A 214 2.74 -2.00 16.50
CA PHE A 214 4.13 -1.67 16.81
C PHE A 214 4.45 -1.60 18.32
N ARG A 215 3.43 -1.53 19.16
CA ARG A 215 3.60 -1.57 20.61
C ARG A 215 3.39 -3.01 21.10
N SER A 216 4.32 -3.53 21.87
CA SER A 216 4.15 -4.84 22.52
C SER A 216 3.09 -4.77 23.62
N GLY A 217 2.15 -5.72 23.61
CA GLY A 217 1.19 -5.85 24.71
C GLY A 217 1.85 -6.25 26.03
N ARG A 218 3.10 -6.75 26.01
CA ARG A 218 3.85 -7.09 27.24
C ARG A 218 4.36 -5.83 27.94
N ASP A 219 4.67 -4.77 27.15
CA ASP A 219 5.27 -3.53 27.64
C ASP A 219 4.23 -2.40 27.80
N THR A 220 3.02 -2.59 27.24
CA THR A 220 1.92 -1.60 27.29
C THR A 220 0.82 -2.10 28.20
N ALA A 221 0.49 -1.31 29.24
CA ALA A 221 -0.53 -1.69 30.23
C ALA A 221 -1.94 -1.70 29.62
N ASP A 222 -2.29 -0.66 28.84
CA ASP A 222 -3.57 -0.57 28.11
C ASP A 222 -3.30 -0.37 26.62
N LYS A 223 -3.67 -1.36 25.82
CA LYS A 223 -3.55 -1.33 24.35
C LYS A 223 -4.66 -0.52 23.68
N PHE A 224 -5.66 -0.05 24.40
CA PHE A 224 -6.77 0.72 23.90
C PHE A 224 -6.68 2.22 24.28
N ASP A 225 -5.55 2.62 24.90
CA ASP A 225 -5.21 4.02 25.24
C ASP A 225 -6.34 4.75 26.00
N GLY A 226 -7.01 4.05 26.95
CA GLY A 226 -8.07 4.64 27.78
C GLY A 226 -9.41 4.89 27.06
N ALA A 227 -9.57 4.49 25.80
CA ALA A 227 -10.84 4.61 25.10
C ALA A 227 -11.97 3.86 25.83
N GLU A 228 -13.19 4.43 25.78
CA GLU A 228 -14.37 3.76 26.36
C GLU A 228 -14.53 2.35 25.79
N PRO A 229 -14.71 1.32 26.67
CA PRO A 229 -14.72 -0.05 26.24
C PRO A 229 -16.02 -0.43 25.52
N VAL A 230 -15.90 -0.70 24.22
CA VAL A 230 -16.98 -1.36 23.46
C VAL A 230 -16.72 -2.87 23.46
N ARG A 231 -17.73 -3.66 23.87
CA ARG A 231 -17.60 -5.11 24.06
C ARG A 231 -18.64 -5.90 23.27
N THR A 232 -18.26 -7.11 22.90
CA THR A 232 -19.18 -8.13 22.37
C THR A 232 -19.80 -8.95 23.50
N ALA A 233 -20.72 -9.86 23.17
CA ALA A 233 -21.40 -10.70 24.16
C ALA A 233 -20.46 -11.59 25.00
N ASN A 234 -19.28 -11.94 24.46
CA ASN A 234 -18.27 -12.69 25.20
C ASN A 234 -17.46 -11.83 26.23
N GLY A 235 -17.79 -10.53 26.37
CA GLY A 235 -17.18 -9.61 27.31
C GLY A 235 -15.85 -9.02 26.84
N LEU A 236 -15.32 -9.39 25.68
CA LEU A 236 -14.06 -8.88 25.15
C LEU A 236 -14.26 -7.53 24.45
N ARG A 237 -13.27 -6.65 24.58
CA ARG A 237 -13.20 -5.39 23.82
C ARG A 237 -12.96 -5.66 22.35
N TYR A 238 -13.41 -4.75 21.51
CA TYR A 238 -13.02 -4.67 20.10
C TYR A 238 -12.82 -3.21 19.69
N GLU A 239 -12.14 -2.99 18.57
CA GLU A 239 -11.93 -1.66 18.01
C GLU A 239 -13.01 -1.34 16.98
N PRO A 240 -13.98 -0.44 17.28
CA PRO A 240 -15.06 -0.13 16.36
C PRO A 240 -14.63 0.81 15.22
N ALA A 241 -13.74 1.77 15.51
CA ALA A 241 -13.34 2.77 14.54
C ALA A 241 -12.49 2.12 13.41
N GLY A 242 -12.84 2.37 12.14
CA GLY A 242 -12.17 1.77 10.98
C GLY A 242 -12.32 0.24 10.93
N THR A 243 -13.45 -0.30 11.36
CA THR A 243 -13.78 -1.74 11.37
C THR A 243 -15.06 -2.01 10.60
N ASN A 244 -14.98 -2.87 9.58
CA ASN A 244 -16.14 -3.28 8.77
C ASN A 244 -17.02 -4.30 9.49
N ALA A 245 -16.39 -5.21 10.21
CA ALA A 245 -17.09 -6.26 10.94
C ALA A 245 -16.30 -6.72 12.15
N VAL A 246 -16.99 -7.22 13.17
CA VAL A 246 -16.42 -7.89 14.32
C VAL A 246 -16.96 -9.32 14.43
N LEU A 247 -16.06 -10.27 14.70
CA LEU A 247 -16.38 -11.67 14.94
C LEU A 247 -15.85 -12.08 16.30
N SER A 248 -16.67 -12.79 17.08
CA SER A 248 -16.24 -13.43 18.32
C SER A 248 -15.99 -14.91 18.08
N GLY A 249 -14.84 -15.40 18.48
CA GLY A 249 -14.41 -16.79 18.31
C GLY A 249 -14.26 -17.51 19.64
N LYS A 250 -14.74 -18.77 19.69
CA LYS A 250 -14.46 -19.74 20.76
C LYS A 250 -13.56 -20.83 20.19
N VAL A 251 -12.37 -20.93 20.71
CA VAL A 251 -11.36 -21.92 20.26
C VAL A 251 -11.88 -23.34 20.52
N ILE A 252 -11.82 -24.17 19.49
CA ILE A 252 -12.21 -25.59 19.55
C ILE A 252 -11.00 -26.52 19.33
N GLN A 253 -9.96 -26.03 18.67
CA GLN A 253 -8.72 -26.79 18.42
C GLN A 253 -7.54 -25.86 18.21
N THR A 254 -6.37 -26.32 18.58
CA THR A 254 -5.09 -25.63 18.34
C THR A 254 -4.11 -26.52 17.63
N LEU A 255 -3.26 -25.94 16.79
CA LEU A 255 -2.14 -26.61 16.15
C LEU A 255 -0.87 -25.79 16.31
N ASP A 256 0.17 -26.43 16.82
CA ASP A 256 1.50 -25.83 16.90
C ASP A 256 2.16 -25.79 15.51
N CYS A 257 2.49 -24.60 15.02
CA CYS A 257 3.14 -24.36 13.74
C CYS A 257 4.58 -23.82 13.92
N GLY A 258 5.26 -24.13 15.02
CA GLY A 258 6.60 -23.63 15.33
C GLY A 258 6.56 -22.23 15.95
N THR A 259 6.81 -21.17 15.19
CA THR A 259 6.77 -19.77 15.65
C THR A 259 5.38 -19.24 15.95
N HIS A 260 4.35 -19.89 15.44
CA HIS A 260 2.95 -19.52 15.56
C HIS A 260 2.10 -20.67 16.06
N THR A 261 0.93 -20.35 16.59
CA THR A 261 -0.13 -21.32 16.84
C THR A 261 -1.33 -21.00 15.96
N LEU A 262 -1.84 -21.99 15.25
CA LEU A 262 -3.12 -21.91 14.57
C LEU A 262 -4.22 -22.27 15.56
N PHE A 263 -5.21 -21.39 15.68
CA PHE A 263 -6.43 -21.61 16.45
C PHE A 263 -7.59 -21.80 15.50
N LEU A 264 -8.26 -22.94 15.57
CA LEU A 264 -9.55 -23.16 14.95
C LEU A 264 -10.65 -22.79 15.96
N ALA A 265 -11.58 -21.93 15.55
CA ALA A 265 -12.60 -21.41 16.44
C ALA A 265 -13.99 -21.47 15.80
N GLU A 266 -15.00 -21.75 16.61
CA GLU A 266 -16.40 -21.55 16.28
C GLU A 266 -16.76 -20.07 16.42
N VAL A 267 -17.48 -19.51 15.45
CA VAL A 267 -17.96 -18.13 15.48
C VAL A 267 -19.21 -18.08 16.35
N THR A 268 -19.12 -17.42 17.49
CA THR A 268 -20.21 -17.29 18.47
C THR A 268 -21.03 -16.02 18.28
N GLU A 269 -20.46 -14.98 17.69
CA GLU A 269 -21.11 -13.72 17.34
C GLU A 269 -20.41 -13.13 16.10
N ALA A 270 -21.18 -12.53 15.21
CA ALA A 270 -20.67 -11.75 14.08
C ALA A 270 -21.58 -10.56 13.82
N ARG A 271 -21.01 -9.36 13.67
CA ARG A 271 -21.72 -8.12 13.36
C ARG A 271 -21.02 -7.36 12.25
N VAL A 272 -21.78 -6.83 11.31
CA VAL A 272 -21.32 -5.82 10.33
C VAL A 272 -21.51 -4.45 10.98
N LEU A 273 -20.50 -3.59 10.85
CA LEU A 273 -20.45 -2.25 11.48
C LEU A 273 -20.54 -1.11 10.46
N SER A 274 -20.14 -1.34 9.20
CA SER A 274 -20.20 -0.36 8.11
C SER A 274 -20.59 -1.01 6.79
#